data_b4313a78bec8b2bf47f6ee59fcd13485
#
_entry.id   b4313a78bec8b2bf47f6ee59fcd13485
#
_cell.length_a   1.000
_cell.length_b   1.000
_cell.length_c   1.000
_cell.angle_alpha   90.00
_cell.angle_beta   90.00
_cell.angle_gamma   90.00
#
_symmetry.space_group_name_H-M   'P 1'
#
loop_
_entity.id
_entity.type
_entity.pdbx_description
1 polymer ?
#
loop_
_entity_poly.entity_id
_entity_poly.type
_entity_poly.pdbx_seq_one_letter_code
_entity_poly.pdbx_strand_id
1 'polypeptide(L)'
;MIQIHRYRILALCLSTAWFASASDLLKAQDADKQKVVVRNENPAAEVPSGEGWKSLFDGKNLDGWQQKNGWAVYRIDGNSIHGTTSKNSPNSFLCTTKDYSDFELKFEVKVHNALNSGVQIRSKSIPERDNGRVHGPQVEIEASPGESGYVYGEATGRNWISPTQPIHSVLKNDDWNQYHIRAKGKRIQTWINGKLIEDITDAQSHDSGFIGLQVHSIGADQGPFDVRWRNIAIRELQ
;
A
#
# COMPACT_ATOMS: atom_id res chain seq x y z
N MET A 1 -22.31 -77.94 0.32
CA MET A 1 -21.75 -76.68 -0.21
C MET A 1 -22.77 -75.54 0.10
N ILE A 2 -22.58 -74.81 1.20
CA ILE A 2 -23.56 -73.85 1.69
C ILE A 2 -22.95 -72.46 1.41
N GLN A 3 -23.67 -71.70 0.60
CA GLN A 3 -23.28 -70.35 0.18
C GLN A 3 -23.84 -69.32 1.18
N ILE A 4 -22.95 -68.59 1.89
CA ILE A 4 -23.32 -67.57 2.88
C ILE A 4 -23.38 -66.22 2.18
N HIS A 5 -24.59 -65.62 2.09
CA HIS A 5 -24.80 -64.26 1.63
C HIS A 5 -24.46 -63.28 2.75
N ARG A 6 -23.51 -62.40 2.50
CA ARG A 6 -23.20 -61.25 3.36
C ARG A 6 -23.99 -60.04 2.91
N TYR A 7 -24.93 -59.59 3.72
CA TYR A 7 -25.56 -58.27 3.59
C TYR A 7 -24.59 -57.16 3.97
N ARG A 8 -24.36 -56.23 3.04
CA ARG A 8 -23.71 -54.95 3.33
C ARG A 8 -24.77 -53.96 3.74
N ILE A 9 -24.70 -53.47 4.98
CA ILE A 9 -25.48 -52.35 5.47
C ILE A 9 -24.83 -51.07 4.96
N LEU A 10 -25.53 -50.32 4.11
CA LEU A 10 -25.12 -48.99 3.69
C LEU A 10 -25.52 -48.00 4.79
N ALA A 11 -24.55 -47.46 5.51
CA ALA A 11 -24.80 -46.34 6.43
C ALA A 11 -24.89 -45.05 5.61
N LEU A 12 -26.07 -44.47 5.57
CA LEU A 12 -26.33 -43.15 4.95
C LEU A 12 -25.88 -42.08 5.92
N CYS A 13 -24.68 -41.51 5.69
CA CYS A 13 -24.25 -40.28 6.40
C CYS A 13 -25.00 -39.09 5.80
N LEU A 14 -26.02 -38.58 6.48
CA LEU A 14 -26.64 -37.28 6.23
C LEU A 14 -25.69 -36.20 6.70
N SER A 15 -24.94 -35.60 5.77
CA SER A 15 -24.21 -34.38 6.02
C SER A 15 -25.19 -33.19 5.99
N THR A 16 -25.53 -32.67 7.15
CA THR A 16 -26.24 -31.39 7.26
C THR A 16 -25.28 -30.27 6.88
N ALA A 17 -25.34 -29.85 5.62
CA ALA A 17 -24.69 -28.62 5.20
C ALA A 17 -25.45 -27.43 5.83
N TRP A 18 -24.81 -26.75 6.77
CA TRP A 18 -25.30 -25.46 7.26
C TRP A 18 -25.05 -24.42 6.17
N PHE A 19 -26.11 -24.01 5.48
CA PHE A 19 -26.09 -22.84 4.61
C PHE A 19 -26.20 -21.61 5.53
N ALA A 20 -25.12 -20.87 5.67
CA ALA A 20 -25.17 -19.56 6.28
C ALA A 20 -26.12 -18.66 5.45
N SER A 21 -27.04 -17.98 6.11
CA SER A 21 -27.98 -17.10 5.42
C SER A 21 -27.27 -15.88 4.85
N ALA A 22 -27.83 -15.28 3.79
CA ALA A 22 -27.30 -14.05 3.22
C ALA A 22 -27.17 -12.93 4.26
N SER A 23 -28.00 -12.96 5.33
CA SER A 23 -27.92 -12.05 6.46
C SER A 23 -26.69 -12.30 7.35
N ASP A 24 -26.19 -13.53 7.43
CA ASP A 24 -25.00 -13.86 8.22
C ASP A 24 -23.74 -13.50 7.45
N LEU A 25 -23.75 -13.61 6.13
CA LEU A 25 -22.67 -13.10 5.26
C LEU A 25 -22.60 -11.57 5.24
N LEU A 26 -23.73 -10.88 5.26
CA LEU A 26 -23.78 -9.42 5.38
C LEU A 26 -23.31 -8.94 6.76
N LYS A 27 -23.63 -9.67 7.84
CA LYS A 27 -23.12 -9.37 9.19
C LYS A 27 -21.64 -9.65 9.32
N ALA A 28 -21.09 -10.65 8.64
CA ALA A 28 -19.65 -10.90 8.59
C ALA A 28 -18.89 -9.82 7.83
N GLN A 29 -19.47 -9.24 6.77
CA GLN A 29 -18.89 -8.10 6.05
C GLN A 29 -18.97 -6.79 6.84
N ASP A 30 -20.00 -6.60 7.72
CA ASP A 30 -20.11 -5.42 8.59
C ASP A 30 -19.23 -5.52 9.87
N ALA A 31 -18.82 -6.72 10.26
CA ALA A 31 -17.97 -6.94 11.44
C ALA A 31 -16.48 -6.62 11.18
N ASP A 32 -16.07 -6.46 9.90
CA ASP A 32 -14.71 -6.10 9.51
C ASP A 32 -14.54 -4.59 9.24
N LYS A 33 -15.40 -3.76 9.82
CA LYS A 33 -15.12 -2.32 9.96
C LYS A 33 -13.95 -2.19 10.90
N GLN A 34 -12.78 -1.92 10.33
CA GLN A 34 -11.49 -1.70 10.98
C GLN A 34 -11.64 -1.10 12.39
N LYS A 35 -11.29 -1.88 13.41
CA LYS A 35 -11.14 -1.37 14.77
C LYS A 35 -9.99 -0.36 14.76
N VAL A 36 -10.33 0.92 14.80
CA VAL A 36 -9.37 2.00 15.02
C VAL A 36 -8.81 1.85 16.43
N VAL A 37 -7.59 1.34 16.55
CA VAL A 37 -6.88 1.30 17.82
C VAL A 37 -6.03 2.55 17.90
N VAL A 38 -6.47 3.54 18.68
CA VAL A 38 -5.70 4.76 18.96
C VAL A 38 -4.74 4.45 20.12
N ARG A 39 -3.45 4.38 19.82
CA ARG A 39 -2.39 4.39 20.85
C ARG A 39 -1.75 5.78 20.86
N ASN A 40 -1.87 6.46 22.00
CA ASN A 40 -1.23 7.74 22.22
C ASN A 40 0.25 7.51 22.59
N GLU A 41 1.13 7.41 21.61
CA GLU A 41 2.57 7.42 21.85
C GLU A 41 3.29 8.28 20.81
N ASN A 42 4.00 9.27 21.30
CA ASN A 42 4.90 10.26 20.70
C ASN A 42 4.27 11.51 20.06
N PRO A 43 4.84 12.68 20.39
CA PRO A 43 4.41 13.94 19.80
C PRO A 43 4.58 13.88 18.27
N ALA A 44 3.57 14.36 17.57
CA ALA A 44 3.59 14.44 16.12
C ALA A 44 4.78 15.30 15.67
N ALA A 45 5.61 14.76 14.77
CA ALA A 45 6.50 15.62 14.00
C ALA A 45 5.63 16.60 13.21
N GLU A 46 6.13 17.81 12.94
CA GLU A 46 5.34 18.82 12.24
C GLU A 46 4.97 18.34 10.84
N VAL A 47 3.67 18.32 10.57
CA VAL A 47 3.18 18.17 9.20
C VAL A 47 3.72 19.35 8.39
N PRO A 48 4.22 19.16 7.16
CA PRO A 48 4.63 20.26 6.32
C PRO A 48 3.54 21.33 6.29
N SER A 49 3.86 22.52 6.76
CA SER A 49 2.96 23.66 6.87
C SER A 49 3.44 24.79 5.96
N GLY A 50 2.56 25.75 5.69
CA GLY A 50 2.82 26.88 4.82
C GLY A 50 1.88 26.93 3.63
N GLU A 51 2.07 27.93 2.77
CA GLU A 51 1.16 28.19 1.67
C GLU A 51 0.99 26.98 0.73
N GLY A 52 -0.25 26.55 0.54
CA GLY A 52 -0.66 25.50 -0.37
C GLY A 52 -0.50 24.06 0.15
N TRP A 53 0.15 23.83 1.30
CA TRP A 53 0.26 22.48 1.86
C TRP A 53 -1.06 22.03 2.52
N LYS A 54 -1.48 20.82 2.21
CA LYS A 54 -2.67 20.17 2.80
C LYS A 54 -2.27 18.83 3.36
N SER A 55 -2.67 18.54 4.61
CA SER A 55 -2.51 17.20 5.19
C SER A 55 -3.42 16.20 4.46
N LEU A 56 -2.89 15.03 4.14
CA LEU A 56 -3.65 13.89 3.62
C LEU A 56 -4.05 12.90 4.71
N PHE A 57 -3.53 13.07 5.92
CA PHE A 57 -3.84 12.22 7.08
C PHE A 57 -3.79 13.05 8.36
N ASP A 58 -4.88 13.06 9.10
CA ASP A 58 -5.07 13.88 10.30
C ASP A 58 -4.75 13.13 11.62
N GLY A 59 -4.33 11.87 11.53
CA GLY A 59 -4.06 11.02 12.69
C GLY A 59 -5.32 10.40 13.32
N LYS A 60 -6.52 10.66 12.82
CA LYS A 60 -7.78 10.28 13.47
C LYS A 60 -8.59 9.25 12.71
N ASN A 61 -8.63 9.36 11.39
CA ASN A 61 -9.40 8.48 10.51
C ASN A 61 -8.71 8.30 9.16
N LEU A 62 -9.24 7.42 8.33
CA LEU A 62 -8.78 7.18 6.96
C LEU A 62 -9.75 7.81 5.94
N ASP A 63 -10.47 8.87 6.30
CA ASP A 63 -11.31 9.60 5.37
C ASP A 63 -10.48 10.15 4.21
N GLY A 64 -10.98 10.02 2.99
CA GLY A 64 -10.24 10.36 1.79
C GLY A 64 -9.28 9.27 1.30
N TRP A 65 -9.26 8.09 1.95
CA TRP A 65 -8.48 6.93 1.54
C TRP A 65 -9.37 5.72 1.25
N GLN A 66 -8.96 4.88 0.31
CA GLN A 66 -9.62 3.63 -0.07
C GLN A 66 -8.58 2.57 -0.39
N GLN A 67 -8.70 1.39 0.21
CA GLN A 67 -7.85 0.25 -0.14
C GLN A 67 -8.21 -0.29 -1.52
N LYS A 68 -7.18 -0.57 -2.34
CA LYS A 68 -7.28 -1.22 -3.64
C LYS A 68 -6.32 -2.38 -3.70
N ASN A 69 -6.73 -3.44 -4.40
CA ASN A 69 -6.02 -4.72 -4.47
C ASN A 69 -5.71 -5.30 -3.09
N GLY A 70 -5.36 -6.56 -3.04
CA GLY A 70 -4.90 -7.26 -1.86
C GLY A 70 -5.79 -7.11 -0.63
N TRP A 71 -5.34 -7.72 0.46
CA TRP A 71 -6.01 -7.71 1.77
C TRP A 71 -5.02 -7.52 2.92
N ALA A 72 -3.95 -6.76 2.70
CA ALA A 72 -3.13 -6.26 3.78
C ALA A 72 -3.98 -5.41 4.75
N VAL A 73 -3.58 -5.36 6.00
CA VAL A 73 -4.32 -4.62 7.03
C VAL A 73 -3.74 -3.22 7.15
N TYR A 74 -4.60 -2.21 7.00
CA TYR A 74 -4.26 -0.82 7.30
C TYR A 74 -5.03 -0.38 8.54
N ARG A 75 -4.34 0.23 9.50
CA ARG A 75 -4.93 0.76 10.72
C ARG A 75 -4.25 2.06 11.12
N ILE A 76 -4.87 2.80 12.02
CA ILE A 76 -4.24 3.96 12.65
C ILE A 76 -3.52 3.48 13.90
N ASP A 77 -2.27 3.88 14.07
CA ASP A 77 -1.46 3.63 15.25
C ASP A 77 -0.77 4.95 15.65
N GLY A 78 -1.31 5.58 16.70
CA GLY A 78 -0.93 6.94 17.08
C GLY A 78 -1.20 7.95 15.97
N ASN A 79 -0.17 8.65 15.53
CA ASN A 79 -0.21 9.62 14.43
C ASN A 79 0.23 9.03 13.09
N SER A 80 0.20 7.70 12.93
CA SER A 80 0.64 7.02 11.71
C SER A 80 -0.43 6.10 11.13
N ILE A 81 -0.40 5.95 9.80
CA ILE A 81 -1.03 4.84 9.10
C ILE A 81 -0.07 3.66 9.23
N HIS A 82 -0.55 2.55 9.76
CA HIS A 82 0.20 1.31 9.96
C HIS A 82 -0.33 0.25 9.00
N GLY A 83 0.48 -0.14 8.02
CA GLY A 83 0.24 -1.24 7.12
C GLY A 83 0.92 -2.51 7.61
N THR A 84 0.19 -3.63 7.63
CA THR A 84 0.70 -4.94 8.01
C THR A 84 0.44 -5.93 6.87
N THR A 85 1.44 -6.69 6.49
CA THR A 85 1.33 -7.71 5.44
C THR A 85 0.37 -8.82 5.85
N SER A 86 -0.31 -9.40 4.87
CA SER A 86 -1.14 -10.59 5.03
C SER A 86 -0.63 -11.70 4.12
N LYS A 87 -0.58 -12.93 4.65
CA LYS A 87 -0.13 -14.09 3.89
C LYS A 87 -0.95 -14.29 2.62
N ASN A 88 -0.27 -14.60 1.52
CA ASN A 88 -0.84 -14.83 0.19
C ASN A 88 -1.61 -13.63 -0.38
N SER A 89 -1.59 -12.47 0.26
CA SER A 89 -2.14 -11.25 -0.32
C SER A 89 -1.26 -10.81 -1.50
N PRO A 90 -1.84 -10.43 -2.64
CA PRO A 90 -1.10 -9.63 -3.61
C PRO A 90 -0.76 -8.26 -3.00
N ASN A 91 0.02 -7.45 -3.72
CA ASN A 91 0.26 -6.06 -3.33
C ASN A 91 -1.06 -5.37 -3.00
N SER A 92 -1.09 -4.71 -1.86
CA SER A 92 -2.22 -3.89 -1.40
C SER A 92 -1.83 -2.43 -1.40
N PHE A 93 -2.78 -1.56 -1.71
CA PHE A 93 -2.54 -0.12 -1.78
C PHE A 93 -3.64 0.64 -1.06
N LEU A 94 -3.29 1.50 -0.12
CA LEU A 94 -4.21 2.47 0.45
C LEU A 94 -4.10 3.74 -0.39
N CYS A 95 -5.13 4.02 -1.18
CA CYS A 95 -5.14 5.04 -2.22
C CYS A 95 -5.99 6.24 -1.83
N THR A 96 -5.54 7.45 -2.18
CA THR A 96 -6.41 8.64 -2.06
C THR A 96 -7.62 8.50 -2.97
N THR A 97 -8.79 8.98 -2.50
CA THR A 97 -10.01 9.04 -3.31
C THR A 97 -9.99 10.16 -4.35
N LYS A 98 -9.09 11.15 -4.14
CA LYS A 98 -8.82 12.25 -5.07
C LYS A 98 -7.61 11.90 -5.94
N ASP A 99 -7.69 12.28 -7.21
CA ASP A 99 -6.56 12.29 -8.14
C ASP A 99 -5.78 13.60 -8.06
N TYR A 100 -4.47 13.53 -8.32
CA TYR A 100 -3.55 14.67 -8.34
C TYR A 100 -2.77 14.69 -9.66
N SER A 101 -2.57 15.90 -10.21
CA SER A 101 -1.81 16.14 -11.45
C SER A 101 -0.38 16.58 -11.13
N ASP A 102 -0.15 17.87 -11.02
CA ASP A 102 1.14 18.46 -10.64
C ASP A 102 1.16 18.71 -9.14
N PHE A 103 2.15 18.17 -8.44
CA PHE A 103 2.19 18.27 -6.97
C PHE A 103 3.61 18.11 -6.41
N GLU A 104 3.73 18.53 -5.16
CA GLU A 104 4.76 18.05 -4.23
C GLU A 104 4.09 17.23 -3.13
N LEU A 105 4.65 16.08 -2.81
CA LEU A 105 4.22 15.18 -1.75
C LEU A 105 5.36 15.01 -0.76
N LYS A 106 5.09 15.20 0.53
CA LYS A 106 6.03 14.91 1.61
C LYS A 106 5.39 13.96 2.60
N PHE A 107 6.18 13.03 3.11
CA PHE A 107 5.76 12.09 4.15
C PHE A 107 6.98 11.55 4.88
N GLU A 108 6.74 10.95 6.02
CA GLU A 108 7.73 10.12 6.70
C GLU A 108 7.29 8.66 6.64
N VAL A 109 8.25 7.76 6.43
CA VAL A 109 8.03 6.32 6.37
C VAL A 109 9.04 5.58 7.24
N LYS A 110 8.57 4.50 7.88
CA LYS A 110 9.38 3.49 8.54
C LYS A 110 8.95 2.13 8.03
N VAL A 111 9.86 1.41 7.39
CA VAL A 111 9.61 0.08 6.79
C VAL A 111 10.41 -0.98 7.53
N HIS A 112 9.81 -2.16 7.72
CA HIS A 112 10.52 -3.33 8.25
C HIS A 112 11.60 -3.80 7.28
N ASN A 113 12.80 -4.16 7.80
CA ASN A 113 13.98 -4.47 6.98
C ASN A 113 13.81 -5.66 6.01
N ALA A 114 12.82 -6.51 6.22
CA ALA A 114 12.51 -7.63 5.31
C ALA A 114 11.30 -7.34 4.40
N LEU A 115 10.79 -6.12 4.38
CA LEU A 115 9.64 -5.72 3.58
C LEU A 115 10.04 -4.72 2.51
N ASN A 116 9.58 -4.96 1.28
CA ASN A 116 9.50 -3.94 0.25
C ASN A 116 8.17 -3.18 0.38
N SER A 117 8.17 -1.94 -0.01
CA SER A 117 7.02 -1.04 -0.06
C SER A 117 7.19 -0.02 -1.19
N GLY A 118 6.29 0.95 -1.28
CA GLY A 118 6.38 2.03 -2.24
C GLY A 118 5.24 3.02 -2.10
N VAL A 119 5.37 4.15 -2.78
CA VAL A 119 4.30 5.13 -2.92
C VAL A 119 3.96 5.30 -4.39
N GLN A 120 2.75 4.91 -4.75
CA GLN A 120 2.17 5.15 -6.07
C GLN A 120 1.91 6.63 -6.26
N ILE A 121 2.26 7.17 -7.43
CA ILE A 121 1.98 8.54 -7.82
C ILE A 121 1.27 8.58 -9.17
N ARG A 122 0.25 9.42 -9.32
CA ARG A 122 -0.54 9.52 -10.56
C ARG A 122 -1.00 8.16 -11.10
N SER A 123 -1.22 7.19 -10.21
CA SER A 123 -1.56 5.82 -10.58
C SER A 123 -3.05 5.65 -10.79
N LYS A 124 -3.43 4.59 -11.46
CA LYS A 124 -4.80 4.26 -11.83
C LYS A 124 -5.17 2.84 -11.38
N SER A 125 -6.46 2.62 -11.25
CA SER A 125 -7.08 1.30 -11.06
C SER A 125 -8.35 1.28 -11.90
N ILE A 126 -8.28 0.66 -13.06
CA ILE A 126 -9.35 0.65 -14.06
C ILE A 126 -9.96 -0.75 -14.07
N PRO A 127 -11.26 -0.92 -13.73
CA PRO A 127 -11.89 -2.25 -13.58
C PRO A 127 -11.71 -3.16 -14.80
N GLU A 128 -11.76 -2.60 -16.00
CA GLU A 128 -11.62 -3.32 -17.26
C GLU A 128 -10.19 -3.75 -17.58
N ARG A 129 -9.22 -3.22 -16.85
CA ARG A 129 -7.81 -3.57 -16.99
C ARG A 129 -7.36 -4.40 -15.78
N ASP A 130 -6.97 -5.66 -16.01
CA ASP A 130 -6.44 -6.59 -15.02
C ASP A 130 -7.29 -6.61 -13.71
N ASN A 131 -8.62 -6.60 -13.84
CA ASN A 131 -9.57 -6.56 -12.71
C ASN A 131 -9.30 -5.39 -11.73
N GLY A 132 -8.96 -4.24 -12.26
CA GLY A 132 -8.72 -3.05 -11.46
C GLY A 132 -7.34 -3.04 -10.76
N ARG A 133 -6.38 -3.81 -11.24
CA ARG A 133 -5.02 -3.79 -10.69
C ARG A 133 -4.45 -2.38 -10.72
N VAL A 134 -3.93 -1.94 -9.58
CA VAL A 134 -3.22 -0.66 -9.46
C VAL A 134 -2.01 -0.66 -10.39
N HIS A 135 -1.86 0.40 -11.18
CA HIS A 135 -0.78 0.53 -12.14
C HIS A 135 -0.34 1.98 -12.31
N GLY A 136 0.95 2.18 -12.53
CA GLY A 136 1.55 3.49 -12.74
C GLY A 136 2.91 3.62 -12.09
N PRO A 137 3.47 4.84 -12.05
CA PRO A 137 4.75 5.09 -11.38
C PRO A 137 4.66 4.86 -9.87
N GLN A 138 5.66 4.15 -9.33
CA GLN A 138 5.85 3.89 -7.91
C GLN A 138 7.22 4.40 -7.48
N VAL A 139 7.27 5.25 -6.48
CA VAL A 139 8.53 5.60 -5.80
C VAL A 139 8.82 4.52 -4.77
N GLU A 140 9.96 3.86 -4.95
CA GLU A 140 10.35 2.67 -4.21
C GLU A 140 10.70 2.97 -2.75
N ILE A 141 10.36 2.04 -1.86
CA ILE A 141 10.68 2.07 -0.43
C ILE A 141 11.12 0.67 -0.02
N GLU A 142 12.38 0.51 0.38
CA GLU A 142 12.92 -0.74 0.88
C GLU A 142 14.04 -0.50 1.88
N ALA A 143 14.47 -1.57 2.56
CA ALA A 143 15.60 -1.48 3.50
C ALA A 143 16.91 -1.12 2.79
N SER A 144 17.76 -0.43 3.52
CA SER A 144 19.08 0.01 3.08
C SER A 144 20.16 -1.06 3.40
N PRO A 145 21.19 -1.26 2.54
CA PRO A 145 21.35 -0.65 1.23
C PRO A 145 20.37 -1.17 0.19
N GLY A 146 19.84 -0.29 -0.68
CA GLY A 146 18.82 -0.65 -1.63
C GLY A 146 18.52 0.42 -2.68
N GLU A 147 17.39 0.27 -3.33
CA GLU A 147 16.95 1.05 -4.50
C GLU A 147 15.86 2.08 -4.12
N SER A 148 15.70 2.38 -2.83
CA SER A 148 14.71 3.35 -2.33
C SER A 148 14.79 4.69 -3.05
N GLY A 149 13.64 5.22 -3.44
CA GLY A 149 13.51 6.54 -4.10
C GLY A 149 13.59 6.51 -5.61
N TYR A 150 14.05 5.42 -6.24
CA TYR A 150 13.93 5.25 -7.69
C TYR A 150 12.48 4.95 -8.08
N VAL A 151 12.16 5.10 -9.36
CA VAL A 151 10.79 4.98 -9.86
C VAL A 151 10.62 3.67 -10.61
N TYR A 152 9.73 2.83 -10.11
CA TYR A 152 9.29 1.58 -10.72
C TYR A 152 7.94 1.76 -11.44
N GLY A 153 7.67 0.97 -12.46
CA GLY A 153 6.42 0.99 -13.21
C GLY A 153 5.47 -0.12 -12.77
N GLU A 154 4.83 0.02 -11.61
CA GLU A 154 3.92 -1.00 -11.07
C GLU A 154 2.85 -1.40 -12.09
N ALA A 155 2.79 -2.70 -12.43
CA ALA A 155 1.84 -3.28 -13.38
C ALA A 155 1.74 -2.57 -14.74
N THR A 156 2.77 -1.84 -15.16
CA THR A 156 2.82 -1.19 -16.49
C THR A 156 3.48 -2.05 -17.55
N GLY A 157 4.20 -3.09 -17.16
CA GLY A 157 5.06 -3.90 -18.04
C GLY A 157 6.42 -3.28 -18.34
N ARG A 158 6.73 -2.11 -17.77
CA ARG A 158 7.98 -1.38 -18.03
C ARG A 158 9.10 -1.69 -17.04
N ASN A 159 8.80 -2.38 -15.93
CA ASN A 159 9.73 -2.56 -14.82
C ASN A 159 10.23 -1.20 -14.28
N TRP A 160 11.53 -1.00 -14.19
CA TRP A 160 12.11 0.28 -13.80
C TRP A 160 11.84 1.39 -14.82
N ILE A 161 11.30 2.51 -14.35
CA ILE A 161 11.19 3.77 -15.11
C ILE A 161 12.48 4.55 -14.96
N SER A 162 13.10 4.53 -13.78
CA SER A 162 14.46 5.01 -13.56
C SER A 162 15.44 4.27 -14.47
N PRO A 163 16.28 4.96 -15.26
CA PRO A 163 17.16 4.31 -16.23
C PRO A 163 18.27 3.50 -15.58
N THR A 164 18.67 3.85 -14.37
CA THR A 164 19.66 3.14 -13.54
C THR A 164 19.27 3.24 -12.06
N GLN A 165 19.61 2.24 -11.26
CA GLN A 165 19.29 2.17 -9.82
C GLN A 165 20.55 1.80 -9.02
N PRO A 166 21.56 2.68 -8.95
CA PRO A 166 22.72 2.41 -8.10
C PRO A 166 22.31 2.20 -6.63
N ILE A 167 22.67 1.06 -6.09
CA ILE A 167 22.41 0.73 -4.67
C ILE A 167 23.01 1.82 -3.76
N HIS A 168 22.22 2.28 -2.80
CA HIS A 168 22.66 3.31 -1.85
C HIS A 168 22.14 3.07 -0.43
N SER A 169 22.73 3.79 0.55
CA SER A 169 22.39 3.70 1.97
C SER A 169 21.84 5.01 2.54
N VAL A 170 20.96 5.68 1.78
CA VAL A 170 20.36 6.97 2.21
C VAL A 170 19.21 6.77 3.16
N LEU A 171 18.41 5.70 2.96
CA LEU A 171 17.39 5.30 3.90
C LEU A 171 18.04 4.73 5.17
N LYS A 172 17.53 5.10 6.34
CA LYS A 172 17.94 4.59 7.65
C LYS A 172 17.03 3.45 8.04
N ASN A 173 17.59 2.27 8.23
CA ASN A 173 16.86 1.10 8.69
C ASN A 173 16.32 1.30 10.10
N ASP A 174 15.15 0.72 10.39
CA ASP A 174 14.47 0.78 11.70
C ASP A 174 14.18 2.21 12.22
N ASP A 175 14.20 3.22 11.34
CA ASP A 175 13.98 4.61 11.69
C ASP A 175 13.00 5.28 10.72
N TRP A 176 12.49 6.44 11.10
CA TRP A 176 11.68 7.28 10.24
C TRP A 176 12.54 7.99 9.20
N ASN A 177 12.11 7.91 7.94
CA ASN A 177 12.77 8.53 6.80
C ASN A 177 11.84 9.54 6.13
N GLN A 178 12.35 10.72 5.83
CA GLN A 178 11.61 11.75 5.11
C GLN A 178 11.71 11.52 3.61
N TYR A 179 10.56 11.40 2.96
CA TYR A 179 10.44 11.41 1.51
C TYR A 179 9.86 12.73 1.05
N HIS A 180 10.39 13.23 -0.05
CA HIS A 180 9.83 14.32 -0.82
C HIS A 180 9.78 13.90 -2.29
N ILE A 181 8.60 14.02 -2.90
CA ILE A 181 8.36 13.69 -4.30
C ILE A 181 7.80 14.94 -4.96
N ARG A 182 8.35 15.32 -6.10
CA ARG A 182 7.81 16.38 -6.94
C ARG A 182 7.50 15.81 -8.31
N ALA A 183 6.24 15.91 -8.72
CA ALA A 183 5.77 15.56 -10.04
C ALA A 183 5.21 16.82 -10.70
N LYS A 184 5.90 17.35 -11.74
CA LYS A 184 5.45 18.51 -12.52
C LYS A 184 5.58 18.24 -14.02
N GLY A 185 4.46 18.34 -14.74
CA GLY A 185 4.39 17.82 -16.11
C GLY A 185 4.82 16.35 -16.15
N LYS A 186 5.76 16.02 -16.99
CA LYS A 186 6.32 14.64 -17.09
C LYS A 186 7.57 14.41 -16.23
N ARG A 187 8.05 15.44 -15.51
CA ARG A 187 9.24 15.32 -14.65
C ARG A 187 8.86 14.79 -13.29
N ILE A 188 9.61 13.81 -12.83
CA ILE A 188 9.50 13.20 -11.49
C ILE A 188 10.85 13.37 -10.79
N GLN A 189 10.82 13.94 -9.61
CA GLN A 189 12.00 14.12 -8.74
C GLN A 189 11.71 13.52 -7.38
N THR A 190 12.67 12.83 -6.78
CA THR A 190 12.53 12.21 -5.46
C THR A 190 13.73 12.54 -4.57
N TRP A 191 13.44 12.77 -3.30
CA TRP A 191 14.45 12.97 -2.26
C TRP A 191 14.15 12.07 -1.07
N ILE A 192 15.20 11.54 -0.46
CA ILE A 192 15.15 10.83 0.82
C ILE A 192 16.08 11.54 1.78
N ASN A 193 15.60 11.90 2.98
CA ASN A 193 16.36 12.58 4.02
C ASN A 193 17.10 13.84 3.48
N GLY A 194 16.47 14.56 2.56
CA GLY A 194 17.01 15.76 1.92
C GLY A 194 18.00 15.51 0.78
N LYS A 195 18.39 14.26 0.51
CA LYS A 195 19.28 13.91 -0.61
C LYS A 195 18.44 13.60 -1.86
N LEU A 196 18.75 14.26 -2.97
CA LEU A 196 18.17 13.93 -4.28
C LEU A 196 18.59 12.51 -4.68
N ILE A 197 17.60 11.67 -5.02
CA ILE A 197 17.81 10.30 -5.48
C ILE A 197 17.53 10.20 -6.97
N GLU A 198 16.40 10.73 -7.44
CA GLU A 198 16.00 10.61 -8.82
C GLU A 198 15.52 11.95 -9.40
N ASP A 199 15.81 12.15 -10.68
CA ASP A 199 15.35 13.29 -11.49
C ASP A 199 15.17 12.85 -12.93
N ILE A 200 13.97 12.40 -13.28
CA ILE A 200 13.64 11.83 -14.59
C ILE A 200 12.49 12.56 -15.28
N THR A 201 12.39 12.38 -16.59
CA THR A 201 11.21 12.74 -17.39
C THR A 201 10.61 11.48 -17.99
N ASP A 202 9.38 11.14 -17.57
CA ASP A 202 8.65 9.97 -18.06
C ASP A 202 7.44 10.39 -18.90
N ALA A 203 7.63 10.39 -20.23
CA ALA A 203 6.58 10.77 -21.17
C ALA A 203 5.35 9.86 -21.13
N GLN A 204 5.47 8.64 -20.60
CA GLN A 204 4.38 7.66 -20.56
C GLN A 204 3.60 7.68 -19.22
N SER A 205 4.05 8.41 -18.21
CA SER A 205 3.30 8.60 -16.97
C SER A 205 1.96 9.27 -17.24
N HIS A 206 0.94 8.86 -16.47
CA HIS A 206 -0.35 9.54 -16.49
C HIS A 206 -0.21 11.00 -16.08
N ASP A 207 -1.06 11.88 -16.62
CA ASP A 207 -1.06 13.30 -16.26
C ASP A 207 -1.66 13.53 -14.86
N SER A 208 -2.53 12.62 -14.40
CA SER A 208 -3.13 12.64 -13.07
C SER A 208 -3.46 11.24 -12.58
N GLY A 209 -3.60 11.09 -11.28
CA GLY A 209 -4.04 9.85 -10.65
C GLY A 209 -3.89 9.94 -9.13
N PHE A 210 -4.27 8.87 -8.45
CA PHE A 210 -4.22 8.82 -6.99
C PHE A 210 -2.77 8.67 -6.48
N ILE A 211 -2.60 9.00 -5.20
CA ILE A 211 -1.46 8.60 -4.36
C ILE A 211 -1.82 7.29 -3.67
N GLY A 212 -0.92 6.30 -3.64
CA GLY A 212 -1.19 5.01 -3.01
C GLY A 212 -0.03 4.52 -2.15
N LEU A 213 -0.30 4.13 -0.91
CA LEU A 213 0.67 3.59 0.03
C LEU A 213 0.67 2.06 -0.09
N GLN A 214 1.79 1.47 -0.50
CA GLN A 214 1.88 0.04 -0.74
C GLN A 214 2.23 -0.75 0.52
N VAL A 215 1.51 -1.85 0.75
CA VAL A 215 1.97 -3.00 1.53
C VAL A 215 2.25 -4.13 0.55
N HIS A 216 3.52 -4.48 0.38
CA HIS A 216 3.94 -5.49 -0.59
C HIS A 216 3.47 -6.89 -0.20
N SER A 217 3.25 -7.72 -1.20
CA SER A 217 2.94 -9.15 -1.04
C SER A 217 4.08 -9.89 -0.32
N ILE A 218 3.72 -10.92 0.43
CA ILE A 218 4.69 -11.81 1.06
C ILE A 218 4.34 -13.27 0.76
N GLY A 219 5.35 -14.13 0.83
CA GLY A 219 5.15 -15.58 0.75
C GLY A 219 4.37 -16.13 1.95
N ALA A 220 3.85 -17.36 1.81
CA ALA A 220 3.04 -18.03 2.82
C ALA A 220 3.76 -18.20 4.18
N ASP A 221 5.09 -18.35 4.15
CA ASP A 221 5.94 -18.62 5.32
C ASP A 221 6.68 -17.37 5.82
N GLN A 222 6.31 -16.17 5.32
CA GLN A 222 6.92 -14.90 5.70
C GLN A 222 6.00 -14.05 6.57
N GLY A 223 6.61 -13.08 7.28
CA GLY A 223 5.92 -12.06 8.03
C GLY A 223 5.16 -12.55 9.28
N PRO A 224 4.21 -11.76 9.82
CA PRO A 224 3.83 -10.46 9.26
C PRO A 224 4.93 -9.41 9.38
N PHE A 225 5.00 -8.51 8.39
CA PHE A 225 5.90 -7.36 8.38
C PHE A 225 5.10 -6.05 8.36
N ASP A 226 5.71 -4.97 8.84
CA ASP A 226 5.06 -3.67 8.99
C ASP A 226 5.72 -2.60 8.13
N VAL A 227 4.90 -1.67 7.67
CA VAL A 227 5.33 -0.37 7.16
C VAL A 227 4.43 0.71 7.73
N ARG A 228 4.98 1.86 8.06
CA ARG A 228 4.25 2.96 8.70
C ARG A 228 4.51 4.27 7.98
N TRP A 229 3.46 5.09 7.82
CA TRP A 229 3.55 6.42 7.22
C TRP A 229 2.92 7.45 8.15
N ARG A 230 3.54 8.63 8.22
CA ARG A 230 3.00 9.78 8.96
C ARG A 230 3.37 11.09 8.27
N ASN A 231 2.81 12.20 8.75
CA ASN A 231 3.10 13.54 8.24
C ASN A 231 2.92 13.64 6.72
N ILE A 232 1.88 12.97 6.21
CA ILE A 232 1.60 12.90 4.77
C ILE A 232 0.92 14.22 4.37
N ALA A 233 1.61 15.02 3.59
CA ALA A 233 1.09 16.30 3.12
C ALA A 233 1.40 16.50 1.63
N ILE A 234 0.47 17.16 0.94
CA ILE A 234 0.55 17.45 -0.48
C ILE A 234 0.39 18.95 -0.73
N ARG A 235 1.09 19.46 -1.74
CA ARG A 235 0.90 20.78 -2.31
C ARG A 235 0.69 20.64 -3.81
N GLU A 236 -0.50 21.04 -4.29
CA GLU A 236 -0.80 21.09 -5.72
C GLU A 236 -0.04 22.26 -6.35
N LEU A 237 0.59 22.02 -7.49
CA LEU A 237 1.38 23.02 -8.22
C LEU A 237 0.56 23.58 -9.37
N GLN A 238 0.78 24.86 -9.67
CA GLN A 238 0.20 25.55 -10.83
C GLN A 238 1.13 25.47 -12.04
#